data_38f11f7e748487caeef75929c3152ec3
#
_entry.id   38f11f7e748487caeef75929c3152ec3
#
_cell.length_a   1.000
_cell.length_b   1.000
_cell.length_c   1.000
_cell.angle_alpha   90.00
_cell.angle_beta   90.00
_cell.angle_gamma   90.00
#
_symmetry.space_group_name_H-M   'P 1'
#
loop_
_entity.id
_entity.type
_entity.pdbx_description
1 polymer ?
#
loop_
_entity_poly.entity_id
_entity_poly.type
_entity_poly.pdbx_seq_one_letter_code
_entity_poly.pdbx_strand_id
1 'polypeptide(L)'
;IKEDLSKIDKKTRKNKYTLTKNIVNAMLYTTKNTTDLILKNYTESKNRKIKEETTMKAMYINAPGQVSIKDVEMPVRKEGEVLLKILYGGICGSDLGSYRGTFAYFDYPRIPGHEFSAEVIEADENNAYGIKPGMIVTCNPYFNCGHCYSCEHGIVNACMDNQTMGCQRDGAFQEYITMPIERVYDGKGMDAKTLAAIEPFCISYHGVSRANVKEGDKVLVVGAGTIGVLAAIAAKAKGATVYISDVSAGKLEMAKDFGVDGTLLNDSPENFEKGVAEITNGNGFDVTIEAVGLPSTFQNCIDACCFGGRMVLIGVGKKNLDFNFTLIQKKELNVFGSRNALKKDFLELIDIVNAG
;
A
#
# COMPACT_ATOMS: atom_id res chain seq x y z
N ILE A 1 -3.84 12.25 39.25
CA ILE A 1 -4.53 11.26 38.36
C ILE A 1 -5.35 11.99 37.27
N LYS A 2 -6.12 13.04 37.58
CA LYS A 2 -6.87 13.81 36.56
C LYS A 2 -5.98 14.65 35.65
N GLU A 3 -4.84 15.18 36.12
CA GLU A 3 -3.87 15.92 35.30
C GLU A 3 -3.10 15.01 34.34
N ASP A 4 -2.78 13.80 34.72
CA ASP A 4 -2.08 12.84 33.87
C ASP A 4 -2.97 12.36 32.71
N LEU A 5 -4.27 12.12 32.96
CA LEU A 5 -5.21 11.72 31.90
C LEU A 5 -5.39 12.81 30.83
N SER A 6 -5.34 14.10 31.21
CA SER A 6 -5.43 15.21 30.24
C SER A 6 -4.19 15.35 29.36
N LYS A 7 -3.00 15.00 29.90
CA LYS A 7 -1.74 15.00 29.14
C LYS A 7 -1.63 13.81 28.18
N ILE A 8 -2.13 12.64 28.61
CA ILE A 8 -2.20 11.44 27.76
C ILE A 8 -3.13 11.69 26.55
N ASP A 9 -4.33 12.26 26.79
CA ASP A 9 -5.29 12.56 25.71
C ASP A 9 -4.74 13.55 24.69
N LYS A 10 -4.04 14.61 25.13
CA LYS A 10 -3.41 15.59 24.23
C LYS A 10 -2.27 14.99 23.41
N LYS A 11 -1.44 14.10 24.00
CA LYS A 11 -0.35 13.44 23.29
C LYS A 11 -0.87 12.46 22.26
N THR A 12 -1.90 11.68 22.60
CA THR A 12 -2.57 10.72 21.72
C THR A 12 -3.25 11.44 20.54
N ARG A 13 -3.97 12.53 20.78
CA ARG A 13 -4.58 13.34 19.73
C ARG A 13 -3.55 13.95 18.78
N LYS A 14 -2.41 14.44 19.31
CA LYS A 14 -1.32 14.99 18.50
C LYS A 14 -0.69 13.89 17.63
N ASN A 15 -0.47 12.71 18.19
CA ASN A 15 0.08 11.56 17.44
C ASN A 15 -0.88 11.10 16.34
N LYS A 16 -2.19 10.98 16.63
CA LYS A 16 -3.22 10.61 15.65
C LYS A 16 -3.23 11.56 14.45
N TYR A 17 -3.23 12.86 14.71
CA TYR A 17 -3.20 13.87 13.66
C TYR A 17 -1.91 13.80 12.82
N THR A 18 -0.79 13.51 13.48
CA THR A 18 0.52 13.36 12.82
C THR A 18 0.56 12.13 11.94
N LEU A 19 0.11 10.96 12.43
CA LEU A 19 0.13 9.71 11.66
C LEU A 19 -0.80 9.80 10.42
N THR A 20 -2.03 10.27 10.60
CA THR A 20 -2.98 10.47 9.50
C THR A 20 -2.43 11.43 8.45
N LYS A 21 -1.86 12.57 8.87
CA LYS A 21 -1.22 13.54 7.98
C LYS A 21 -0.05 12.92 7.22
N ASN A 22 0.76 12.10 7.89
CA ASN A 22 1.92 11.46 7.28
C ASN A 22 1.52 10.44 6.22
N ILE A 23 0.50 9.61 6.49
CA ILE A 23 -0.01 8.62 5.52
C ILE A 23 -0.52 9.33 4.25
N VAL A 24 -1.35 10.37 4.41
CA VAL A 24 -1.88 11.17 3.30
C VAL A 24 -0.75 11.84 2.52
N ASN A 25 0.24 12.41 3.21
CA ASN A 25 1.39 13.05 2.57
C ASN A 25 2.24 12.03 1.81
N ALA A 26 2.43 10.82 2.33
CA ALA A 26 3.18 9.77 1.64
C ALA A 26 2.54 9.39 0.29
N MET A 27 1.20 9.38 0.21
CA MET A 27 0.49 9.13 -1.06
C MET A 27 0.57 10.30 -2.02
N LEU A 28 0.38 11.52 -1.53
CA LEU A 28 0.45 12.75 -2.37
C LEU A 28 1.85 13.00 -2.95
N TYR A 29 2.87 12.42 -2.32
CA TYR A 29 4.25 12.56 -2.70
C TYR A 29 4.60 12.02 -4.09
N THR A 30 4.02 10.89 -4.48
CA THR A 30 4.29 10.25 -5.79
C THR A 30 3.43 10.79 -6.93
N THR A 31 2.35 11.53 -6.62
CA THR A 31 1.31 11.90 -7.59
C THR A 31 1.25 13.39 -7.92
N LYS A 32 2.06 14.25 -7.27
CA LYS A 32 1.93 15.71 -7.35
C LYS A 32 1.92 16.33 -8.75
N ASN A 33 2.48 15.63 -9.74
CA ASN A 33 2.52 16.10 -11.13
C ASN A 33 1.44 15.49 -12.05
N THR A 34 0.66 14.52 -11.57
CA THR A 34 -0.36 13.82 -12.39
C THR A 34 -1.77 14.00 -11.84
N THR A 35 -1.91 14.28 -10.56
CA THR A 35 -3.19 14.32 -9.83
C THR A 35 -4.01 15.59 -10.12
N ASP A 36 -3.36 16.72 -10.38
CA ASP A 36 -4.06 18.00 -10.61
C ASP A 36 -4.93 18.02 -11.88
N LEU A 37 -4.60 17.18 -12.86
CA LEU A 37 -5.35 17.08 -14.11
C LEU A 37 -6.60 16.20 -13.99
N ILE A 38 -6.56 15.17 -13.15
CA ILE A 38 -7.66 14.19 -12.98
C ILE A 38 -8.69 14.68 -11.94
N LEU A 39 -8.25 15.29 -10.84
CA LEU A 39 -9.12 15.77 -9.76
C LEU A 39 -9.98 16.98 -10.13
N LYS A 40 -9.52 17.85 -11.05
CA LYS A 40 -10.25 19.06 -11.44
C LYS A 40 -11.57 18.77 -12.15
N ASN A 41 -11.69 17.62 -12.83
CA ASN A 41 -12.90 17.22 -13.55
C ASN A 41 -13.90 16.44 -12.69
N TYR A 42 -13.52 16.02 -11.48
CA TYR A 42 -14.33 15.14 -10.62
C TYR A 42 -15.20 15.89 -9.59
N THR A 43 -14.91 17.17 -9.30
CA THR A 43 -15.56 17.92 -8.21
C THR A 43 -16.90 18.59 -8.58
N GLU A 44 -17.35 18.56 -9.83
CA GLU A 44 -18.54 19.31 -10.27
C GLU A 44 -19.88 18.53 -10.21
N SER A 45 -19.92 17.26 -9.83
CA SER A 45 -21.16 16.44 -9.85
C SER A 45 -21.90 16.27 -8.52
N LYS A 46 -21.77 17.19 -7.57
CA LYS A 46 -22.50 17.12 -6.29
C LYS A 46 -23.96 17.57 -6.45
N ASN A 47 -24.88 16.71 -6.84
CA ASN A 47 -26.32 16.76 -6.52
C ASN A 47 -27.21 16.04 -7.54
N ARG A 48 -26.92 14.79 -7.88
CA ARG A 48 -27.87 13.95 -8.65
C ARG A 48 -28.54 12.92 -7.75
N LYS A 49 -29.86 12.77 -7.88
CA LYS A 49 -30.63 11.72 -7.20
C LYS A 49 -30.28 10.36 -7.81
N ILE A 50 -29.64 9.50 -7.05
CA ILE A 50 -29.08 8.19 -7.44
C ILE A 50 -30.13 7.23 -8.08
N LYS A 51 -31.44 7.46 -7.90
CA LYS A 51 -32.51 6.55 -8.33
C LYS A 51 -32.89 6.63 -9.83
N GLU A 52 -32.30 7.52 -10.62
CA GLU A 52 -32.69 7.72 -12.02
C GLU A 52 -31.54 7.61 -13.04
N GLU A 53 -30.29 7.36 -12.59
CA GLU A 53 -29.16 7.26 -13.50
C GLU A 53 -28.94 5.80 -13.94
N THR A 54 -29.07 5.54 -15.22
CA THR A 54 -28.80 4.23 -15.84
C THR A 54 -27.34 4.07 -16.22
N THR A 55 -26.55 5.16 -16.23
CA THR A 55 -25.14 5.18 -16.63
C THR A 55 -24.28 5.97 -15.64
N MET A 56 -22.99 5.65 -15.59
CA MET A 56 -21.97 6.29 -14.79
C MET A 56 -20.69 6.50 -15.60
N LYS A 57 -19.75 7.34 -15.12
CA LYS A 57 -18.43 7.52 -15.74
C LYS A 57 -17.45 6.46 -15.26
N ALA A 58 -16.65 5.93 -16.21
CA ALA A 58 -15.52 5.05 -15.93
C ALA A 58 -14.31 5.44 -16.79
N MET A 59 -13.12 5.37 -16.19
CA MET A 59 -11.85 5.61 -16.87
C MET A 59 -11.27 4.27 -17.33
N TYR A 60 -10.92 4.19 -18.61
CA TYR A 60 -10.28 3.01 -19.21
C TYR A 60 -8.84 3.31 -19.63
N ILE A 61 -7.95 2.37 -19.39
CA ILE A 61 -6.72 2.24 -20.16
C ILE A 61 -7.02 1.29 -21.31
N ASN A 62 -7.13 1.83 -22.53
CA ASN A 62 -7.54 1.05 -23.70
C ASN A 62 -6.37 0.28 -24.34
N ALA A 63 -5.17 0.86 -24.29
CA ALA A 63 -3.90 0.33 -24.74
C ALA A 63 -2.77 1.17 -24.11
N PRO A 64 -1.51 0.77 -24.21
CA PRO A 64 -0.39 1.60 -23.77
C PRO A 64 -0.47 3.03 -24.32
N GLY A 65 -0.40 4.02 -23.42
CA GLY A 65 -0.50 5.45 -23.73
C GLY A 65 -1.91 5.94 -24.06
N GLN A 66 -2.95 5.10 -24.00
CA GLN A 66 -4.31 5.47 -24.41
C GLN A 66 -5.30 5.36 -23.24
N VAL A 67 -5.81 6.50 -22.79
CA VAL A 67 -6.85 6.60 -21.76
C VAL A 67 -8.11 7.20 -22.34
N SER A 68 -9.27 6.74 -21.90
CA SER A 68 -10.58 7.33 -22.22
C SER A 68 -11.50 7.30 -21.01
N ILE A 69 -12.39 8.29 -20.92
CA ILE A 69 -13.54 8.28 -20.01
C ILE A 69 -14.77 7.92 -20.84
N LYS A 70 -15.53 6.94 -20.38
CA LYS A 70 -16.72 6.43 -21.07
C LYS A 70 -17.91 6.46 -20.11
N ASP A 71 -19.11 6.59 -20.69
CA ASP A 71 -20.34 6.26 -20.00
C ASP A 71 -20.55 4.74 -20.08
N VAL A 72 -20.75 4.13 -18.94
CA VAL A 72 -21.01 2.69 -18.76
C VAL A 72 -22.27 2.48 -17.94
N GLU A 73 -22.87 1.33 -18.03
CA GLU A 73 -24.07 1.00 -17.23
C GLU A 73 -23.74 1.00 -15.74
N MET A 74 -24.69 1.44 -14.92
CA MET A 74 -24.60 1.31 -13.47
C MET A 74 -24.50 -0.15 -13.06
N PRO A 75 -23.58 -0.51 -12.14
CA PRO A 75 -23.46 -1.89 -11.67
C PRO A 75 -24.71 -2.28 -10.86
N VAL A 76 -25.21 -3.48 -11.11
CA VAL A 76 -26.35 -4.04 -10.39
C VAL A 76 -25.83 -4.94 -9.26
N ARG A 77 -26.15 -4.59 -8.03
CA ARG A 77 -25.80 -5.36 -6.84
C ARG A 77 -26.49 -6.75 -6.86
N LYS A 78 -25.75 -7.79 -6.51
CA LYS A 78 -26.26 -9.14 -6.27
C LYS A 78 -26.36 -9.41 -4.77
N GLU A 79 -27.06 -10.47 -4.40
CA GLU A 79 -27.08 -10.99 -3.02
C GLU A 79 -25.64 -11.28 -2.55
N GLY A 80 -25.30 -10.88 -1.32
CA GLY A 80 -23.96 -11.01 -0.76
C GLY A 80 -22.96 -9.95 -1.24
N GLU A 81 -23.37 -9.01 -2.08
CA GLU A 81 -22.57 -7.86 -2.50
C GLU A 81 -23.06 -6.57 -1.85
N VAL A 82 -22.25 -5.54 -1.91
CA VAL A 82 -22.61 -4.16 -1.61
C VAL A 82 -22.43 -3.29 -2.86
N LEU A 83 -23.29 -2.27 -3.00
CA LEU A 83 -23.09 -1.19 -3.98
C LEU A 83 -22.33 -0.06 -3.29
N LEU A 84 -21.22 0.33 -3.88
CA LEU A 84 -20.29 1.32 -3.36
C LEU A 84 -20.17 2.51 -4.31
N LYS A 85 -20.20 3.72 -3.76
CA LYS A 85 -19.83 4.96 -4.46
C LYS A 85 -18.38 5.29 -4.13
N ILE A 86 -17.53 5.38 -5.13
CA ILE A 86 -16.11 5.72 -4.94
C ILE A 86 -15.99 7.17 -4.50
N LEU A 87 -15.19 7.41 -3.44
CA LEU A 87 -14.91 8.74 -2.90
C LEU A 87 -13.49 9.21 -3.24
N TYR A 88 -12.50 8.35 -3.03
CA TYR A 88 -11.10 8.60 -3.36
C TYR A 88 -10.47 7.34 -3.96
N GLY A 89 -9.63 7.55 -4.98
CA GLY A 89 -8.79 6.51 -5.57
C GLY A 89 -7.33 6.93 -5.59
N GLY A 90 -6.43 6.05 -5.14
CA GLY A 90 -4.99 6.19 -5.25
C GLY A 90 -4.50 5.73 -6.63
N ILE A 91 -3.42 6.32 -7.10
CA ILE A 91 -2.75 5.90 -8.34
C ILE A 91 -1.49 5.11 -7.97
N CYS A 92 -1.54 3.80 -8.19
CA CYS A 92 -0.43 2.91 -7.94
C CYS A 92 0.64 2.98 -9.04
N GLY A 93 1.87 2.58 -8.70
CA GLY A 93 2.92 2.37 -9.69
C GLY A 93 2.57 1.33 -10.76
N SER A 94 1.70 0.36 -10.46
CA SER A 94 1.16 -0.62 -11.41
C SER A 94 0.21 0.04 -12.44
N ASP A 95 -0.63 1.01 -12.04
CA ASP A 95 -1.50 1.76 -12.97
C ASP A 95 -0.66 2.56 -13.97
N LEU A 96 0.42 3.20 -13.48
CA LEU A 96 1.38 3.89 -14.35
C LEU A 96 2.13 2.93 -15.26
N GLY A 97 2.48 1.75 -14.74
CA GLY A 97 3.10 0.67 -15.52
C GLY A 97 2.16 0.15 -16.62
N SER A 98 0.88 -0.01 -16.30
CA SER A 98 -0.17 -0.40 -17.25
C SER A 98 -0.36 0.67 -18.33
N TYR A 99 -0.45 1.95 -17.93
CA TYR A 99 -0.51 3.05 -18.90
C TYR A 99 0.72 3.06 -19.84
N ARG A 100 1.92 2.76 -19.33
CA ARG A 100 3.17 2.72 -20.12
C ARG A 100 3.37 1.42 -20.90
N GLY A 101 2.53 0.40 -20.72
CA GLY A 101 2.70 -0.92 -21.33
C GLY A 101 3.84 -1.74 -20.73
N THR A 102 4.29 -1.43 -19.52
CA THR A 102 5.43 -2.09 -18.86
C THR A 102 5.02 -3.01 -17.70
N PHE A 103 3.72 -3.10 -17.38
CA PHE A 103 3.19 -3.98 -16.35
C PHE A 103 2.57 -5.24 -16.97
N ALA A 104 3.19 -6.38 -16.75
CA ALA A 104 2.88 -7.63 -17.46
C ALA A 104 1.54 -8.30 -17.05
N TYR A 105 0.93 -7.83 -15.96
CA TYR A 105 -0.28 -8.44 -15.38
C TYR A 105 -1.56 -7.66 -15.68
N PHE A 106 -1.56 -6.80 -16.70
CA PHE A 106 -2.69 -5.95 -17.05
C PHE A 106 -3.26 -6.34 -18.41
N ASP A 107 -4.55 -6.63 -18.44
CA ASP A 107 -5.29 -6.96 -19.66
C ASP A 107 -6.00 -5.73 -20.20
N TYR A 108 -5.76 -5.38 -21.46
CA TYR A 108 -6.39 -4.22 -22.13
C TYR A 108 -7.63 -4.64 -22.93
N PRO A 109 -8.70 -3.82 -23.00
CA PRO A 109 -8.93 -2.62 -22.20
C PRO A 109 -9.37 -2.95 -20.78
N ARG A 110 -9.05 -2.08 -19.80
CA ARG A 110 -9.41 -2.29 -18.38
C ARG A 110 -9.67 -0.97 -17.66
N ILE A 111 -10.59 -0.97 -16.71
CA ILE A 111 -10.74 0.09 -15.71
C ILE A 111 -9.69 -0.15 -14.62
N PRO A 112 -8.68 0.74 -14.42
CA PRO A 112 -7.66 0.57 -13.39
C PRO A 112 -8.17 0.95 -12.00
N GLY A 113 -7.27 0.90 -10.98
CA GLY A 113 -7.51 1.35 -9.61
C GLY A 113 -7.86 0.23 -8.65
N HIS A 114 -7.09 0.14 -7.56
CA HIS A 114 -7.25 -0.84 -6.47
C HIS A 114 -7.01 -0.23 -5.09
N GLU A 115 -6.55 1.01 -5.02
CA GLU A 115 -6.35 1.78 -3.80
C GLU A 115 -7.52 2.76 -3.67
N PHE A 116 -8.52 2.49 -2.83
CA PHE A 116 -9.70 3.35 -2.79
C PHE A 116 -10.44 3.35 -1.46
N SER A 117 -11.24 4.39 -1.27
CA SER A 117 -12.32 4.45 -0.28
C SER A 117 -13.65 4.73 -0.95
N ALA A 118 -14.72 4.26 -0.34
CA ALA A 118 -16.06 4.38 -0.88
C ALA A 118 -17.11 4.60 0.21
N GLU A 119 -18.27 5.11 -0.19
CA GLU A 119 -19.49 5.14 0.62
C GLU A 119 -20.37 3.95 0.24
N VAL A 120 -20.87 3.24 1.23
CA VAL A 120 -21.85 2.16 1.04
C VAL A 120 -23.19 2.79 0.65
N ILE A 121 -23.70 2.46 -0.54
CA ILE A 121 -25.00 2.92 -1.04
C ILE A 121 -26.08 1.89 -0.74
N GLU A 122 -25.80 0.60 -0.99
CA GLU A 122 -26.71 -0.49 -0.74
C GLU A 122 -25.97 -1.69 -0.13
N ALA A 123 -26.61 -2.33 0.85
CA ALA A 123 -26.16 -3.58 1.48
C ALA A 123 -27.38 -4.38 1.94
N ASP A 124 -27.22 -5.68 2.17
CA ASP A 124 -28.27 -6.49 2.78
C ASP A 124 -28.50 -6.04 4.24
N GLU A 125 -29.75 -5.91 4.67
CA GLU A 125 -30.10 -5.35 5.99
C GLU A 125 -29.50 -6.15 7.17
N ASN A 126 -29.49 -7.49 7.08
CA ASN A 126 -29.05 -8.39 8.14
C ASN A 126 -27.78 -9.15 7.77
N ASN A 127 -26.76 -8.44 7.27
CA ASN A 127 -25.49 -9.06 6.94
C ASN A 127 -24.61 -9.29 8.19
N ALA A 128 -23.84 -10.39 8.17
CA ALA A 128 -22.95 -10.79 9.28
C ALA A 128 -21.75 -9.87 9.48
N TYR A 129 -21.52 -8.91 8.58
CA TYR A 129 -20.35 -8.01 8.59
C TYR A 129 -20.64 -6.65 9.21
N GLY A 130 -21.92 -6.36 9.51
CA GLY A 130 -22.33 -5.08 10.09
C GLY A 130 -22.23 -3.89 9.13
N ILE A 131 -22.06 -4.13 7.84
CA ILE A 131 -21.94 -3.09 6.80
C ILE A 131 -23.32 -2.52 6.50
N LYS A 132 -23.45 -1.19 6.52
CA LYS A 132 -24.72 -0.47 6.34
C LYS A 132 -24.55 0.68 5.37
N PRO A 133 -25.61 1.09 4.66
CA PRO A 133 -25.64 2.31 3.85
C PRO A 133 -25.17 3.54 4.65
N GLY A 134 -24.36 4.39 3.99
CA GLY A 134 -23.75 5.58 4.56
C GLY A 134 -22.40 5.37 5.27
N MET A 135 -21.96 4.11 5.46
CA MET A 135 -20.63 3.85 6.02
C MET A 135 -19.53 4.17 5.00
N ILE A 136 -18.41 4.70 5.50
CA ILE A 136 -17.20 4.93 4.70
C ILE A 136 -16.28 3.74 4.88
N VAL A 137 -15.94 3.10 3.77
CA VAL A 137 -15.27 1.80 3.73
C VAL A 137 -14.07 1.81 2.80
N THR A 138 -13.16 0.86 3.01
CA THR A 138 -12.17 0.40 2.02
C THR A 138 -12.40 -1.07 1.72
N CYS A 139 -11.71 -1.60 0.70
CA CYS A 139 -11.92 -2.99 0.29
C CYS A 139 -10.58 -3.71 0.07
N ASN A 140 -10.61 -5.03 0.23
CA ASN A 140 -9.53 -5.89 -0.21
C ASN A 140 -9.69 -6.18 -1.72
N PRO A 141 -8.79 -5.65 -2.57
CA PRO A 141 -8.89 -5.78 -4.03
C PRO A 141 -8.39 -7.11 -4.59
N TYR A 142 -7.93 -8.04 -3.76
CA TYR A 142 -7.28 -9.29 -4.15
C TYR A 142 -8.26 -10.46 -4.10
N PHE A 143 -8.68 -10.94 -5.25
CA PHE A 143 -9.63 -12.06 -5.37
C PHE A 143 -8.86 -13.38 -5.51
N ASN A 144 -8.83 -14.15 -4.46
CA ASN A 144 -8.24 -15.49 -4.43
C ASN A 144 -9.23 -16.55 -4.93
N CYS A 145 -8.72 -17.65 -5.53
CA CYS A 145 -9.56 -18.70 -6.14
C CYS A 145 -10.24 -19.62 -5.12
N GLY A 146 -9.73 -19.72 -3.89
CA GLY A 146 -10.30 -20.53 -2.82
C GLY A 146 -9.89 -22.01 -2.80
N HIS A 147 -9.31 -22.55 -3.89
CA HIS A 147 -9.07 -24.00 -4.05
C HIS A 147 -7.63 -24.39 -4.44
N CYS A 148 -6.73 -23.42 -4.63
CA CYS A 148 -5.31 -23.75 -4.87
C CYS A 148 -4.59 -24.04 -3.54
N TYR A 149 -3.41 -24.67 -3.65
CA TYR A 149 -2.60 -25.02 -2.49
C TYR A 149 -2.48 -23.89 -1.46
N SER A 150 -2.14 -22.68 -1.92
CA SER A 150 -1.98 -21.53 -1.03
C SER A 150 -3.29 -21.15 -0.33
N CYS A 151 -4.42 -21.20 -1.04
CA CYS A 151 -5.73 -20.90 -0.45
C CYS A 151 -6.13 -21.92 0.61
N GLU A 152 -5.95 -23.21 0.34
CA GLU A 152 -6.25 -24.31 1.26
C GLU A 152 -5.39 -24.28 2.53
N HIS A 153 -4.18 -23.69 2.43
CA HIS A 153 -3.26 -23.53 3.56
C HIS A 153 -3.35 -22.13 4.22
N GLY A 154 -4.39 -21.34 3.92
CA GLY A 154 -4.63 -20.04 4.53
C GLY A 154 -3.70 -18.91 4.07
N ILE A 155 -2.86 -19.15 3.04
CA ILE A 155 -1.95 -18.15 2.46
C ILE A 155 -2.62 -17.53 1.24
N VAL A 156 -3.84 -17.01 1.41
CA VAL A 156 -4.70 -16.55 0.31
C VAL A 156 -4.13 -15.38 -0.48
N ASN A 157 -3.27 -14.56 0.14
CA ASN A 157 -2.53 -13.48 -0.52
C ASN A 157 -1.53 -13.99 -1.58
N ALA A 158 -1.06 -15.23 -1.45
CA ALA A 158 -0.17 -15.90 -2.41
C ALA A 158 -0.92 -16.85 -3.36
N CYS A 159 -2.24 -16.64 -3.55
CA CYS A 159 -3.07 -17.43 -4.46
C CYS A 159 -2.44 -17.53 -5.86
N MET A 160 -2.44 -18.74 -6.44
CA MET A 160 -1.89 -19.00 -7.79
C MET A 160 -2.70 -18.27 -8.86
N ASP A 161 -4.02 -18.21 -8.72
CA ASP A 161 -4.96 -17.62 -9.67
C ASP A 161 -5.57 -16.32 -9.09
N ASN A 162 -4.74 -15.53 -8.41
CA ASN A 162 -5.21 -14.25 -7.86
C ASN A 162 -5.61 -13.29 -8.98
N GLN A 163 -6.78 -12.68 -8.82
CA GLN A 163 -7.25 -11.59 -9.68
C GLN A 163 -7.31 -10.29 -8.88
N THR A 164 -6.47 -9.34 -9.22
CA THR A 164 -6.47 -8.01 -8.59
C THR A 164 -7.38 -7.06 -9.36
N MET A 165 -8.20 -6.30 -8.62
CA MET A 165 -8.96 -5.18 -9.20
C MET A 165 -8.01 -4.19 -9.88
N GLY A 166 -8.46 -3.62 -10.99
CA GLY A 166 -7.64 -2.70 -11.78
C GLY A 166 -6.53 -3.36 -12.59
N CYS A 167 -6.42 -4.70 -12.55
CA CYS A 167 -5.44 -5.47 -13.34
C CYS A 167 -6.13 -6.59 -14.13
N GLN A 168 -6.46 -7.71 -13.51
CA GLN A 168 -7.20 -8.82 -14.14
C GLN A 168 -8.72 -8.64 -14.08
N ARG A 169 -9.22 -7.77 -13.21
CA ARG A 169 -10.62 -7.39 -13.07
C ARG A 169 -10.74 -5.88 -13.16
N ASP A 170 -11.91 -5.36 -13.55
CA ASP A 170 -12.16 -3.92 -13.53
C ASP A 170 -12.00 -3.35 -12.12
N GLY A 171 -11.39 -2.18 -12.05
CA GLY A 171 -10.99 -1.50 -10.83
C GLY A 171 -11.93 -0.37 -10.42
N ALA A 172 -11.42 0.47 -9.52
CA ALA A 172 -12.20 1.50 -8.84
C ALA A 172 -12.16 2.88 -9.52
N PHE A 173 -11.52 3.05 -10.69
CA PHE A 173 -11.56 4.34 -11.39
C PHE A 173 -12.86 4.51 -12.18
N GLN A 174 -13.96 4.40 -11.48
CA GLN A 174 -15.34 4.60 -11.92
C GLN A 174 -16.18 5.12 -10.75
N GLU A 175 -17.38 5.64 -11.00
CA GLU A 175 -18.17 6.29 -9.95
C GLU A 175 -18.77 5.28 -8.94
N TYR A 176 -19.20 4.10 -9.41
CA TYR A 176 -19.78 3.06 -8.57
C TYR A 176 -19.21 1.68 -8.91
N ILE A 177 -19.13 0.82 -7.90
CA ILE A 177 -18.73 -0.59 -8.06
C ILE A 177 -19.60 -1.48 -7.16
N THR A 178 -19.69 -2.77 -7.47
CA THR A 178 -20.13 -3.79 -6.53
C THR A 178 -18.96 -4.57 -5.98
N MET A 179 -19.04 -4.95 -4.70
CA MET A 179 -18.01 -5.76 -4.02
C MET A 179 -18.67 -6.83 -3.18
N PRO A 180 -18.12 -8.07 -3.14
CA PRO A 180 -18.50 -9.06 -2.15
C PRO A 180 -18.33 -8.48 -0.74
N ILE A 181 -19.35 -8.61 0.09
CA ILE A 181 -19.41 -7.94 1.40
C ILE A 181 -18.28 -8.34 2.35
N GLU A 182 -17.78 -9.59 2.25
CA GLU A 182 -16.67 -10.10 3.07
C GLU A 182 -15.31 -9.42 2.78
N ARG A 183 -15.23 -8.66 1.67
CA ARG A 183 -14.06 -7.90 1.24
C ARG A 183 -14.13 -6.43 1.59
N VAL A 184 -15.22 -6.00 2.23
CA VAL A 184 -15.49 -4.60 2.58
C VAL A 184 -15.18 -4.38 4.06
N TYR A 185 -14.43 -3.34 4.37
CA TYR A 185 -13.97 -3.06 5.74
C TYR A 185 -14.37 -1.65 6.15
N ASP A 186 -15.05 -1.56 7.30
CA ASP A 186 -15.43 -0.30 7.93
C ASP A 186 -14.20 0.54 8.30
N GLY A 187 -14.18 1.80 7.88
CA GLY A 187 -13.13 2.75 8.24
C GLY A 187 -13.16 3.20 9.70
N LYS A 188 -14.20 2.80 10.47
CA LYS A 188 -14.34 3.12 11.91
C LYS A 188 -14.19 4.62 12.20
N GLY A 189 -14.73 5.47 11.32
CA GLY A 189 -14.68 6.92 11.46
C GLY A 189 -13.42 7.59 10.90
N MET A 190 -12.54 6.85 10.23
CA MET A 190 -11.43 7.40 9.46
C MET A 190 -11.97 8.25 8.30
N ASP A 191 -11.31 9.38 8.00
CA ASP A 191 -11.68 10.16 6.82
C ASP A 191 -11.41 9.37 5.52
N ALA A 192 -12.23 9.60 4.51
CA ALA A 192 -12.22 8.83 3.28
C ALA A 192 -10.86 8.91 2.54
N LYS A 193 -10.16 10.04 2.60
CA LYS A 193 -8.88 10.22 1.94
C LYS A 193 -7.78 9.38 2.59
N THR A 194 -7.73 9.37 3.92
CA THR A 194 -6.81 8.50 4.68
C THR A 194 -7.16 7.03 4.48
N LEU A 195 -8.45 6.69 4.44
CA LEU A 195 -8.91 5.33 4.26
C LEU A 195 -8.53 4.76 2.89
N ALA A 196 -8.47 5.58 1.84
CA ALA A 196 -7.97 5.16 0.53
C ALA A 196 -6.48 4.76 0.55
N ALA A 197 -5.70 5.23 1.54
CA ALA A 197 -4.29 4.89 1.74
C ALA A 197 -4.08 3.55 2.46
N ILE A 198 -5.12 2.92 2.96
CA ILE A 198 -4.99 1.67 3.73
C ILE A 198 -4.50 0.53 2.85
N GLU A 199 -4.94 0.44 1.59
CA GLU A 199 -4.48 -0.64 0.70
C GLU A 199 -2.95 -0.58 0.48
N PRO A 200 -2.33 0.51 -0.03
CA PRO A 200 -0.87 0.54 -0.21
C PRO A 200 -0.12 0.43 1.12
N PHE A 201 -0.71 0.87 2.23
CA PHE A 201 -0.11 0.66 3.55
C PHE A 201 -0.13 -0.81 3.96
N CYS A 202 -1.19 -1.56 3.61
CA CYS A 202 -1.24 -3.02 3.85
C CYS A 202 -0.12 -3.77 3.15
N ILE A 203 0.28 -3.37 1.93
CA ILE A 203 1.41 -3.96 1.21
C ILE A 203 2.70 -3.83 2.03
N SER A 204 2.97 -2.62 2.51
CA SER A 204 4.15 -2.32 3.32
C SER A 204 4.10 -3.00 4.69
N TYR A 205 2.95 -2.95 5.37
CA TYR A 205 2.73 -3.57 6.68
C TYR A 205 2.88 -5.09 6.63
N HIS A 206 2.34 -5.72 5.57
CA HIS A 206 2.50 -7.16 5.34
C HIS A 206 3.99 -7.53 5.19
N GLY A 207 4.75 -6.77 4.39
CA GLY A 207 6.19 -6.97 4.24
C GLY A 207 6.95 -6.85 5.56
N VAL A 208 6.69 -5.81 6.34
CA VAL A 208 7.27 -5.61 7.68
C VAL A 208 6.94 -6.77 8.62
N SER A 209 5.69 -7.26 8.58
CA SER A 209 5.23 -8.42 9.35
C SER A 209 5.91 -9.72 8.90
N ARG A 210 6.10 -9.90 7.59
CA ARG A 210 6.84 -11.05 7.01
C ARG A 210 8.28 -11.10 7.48
N ALA A 211 8.95 -9.94 7.59
CA ALA A 211 10.31 -9.83 8.11
C ALA A 211 10.38 -9.96 9.64
N ASN A 212 9.23 -10.12 10.32
CA ASN A 212 9.15 -10.18 11.77
C ASN A 212 9.90 -9.04 12.48
N VAL A 213 9.67 -7.80 11.97
CA VAL A 213 10.25 -6.60 12.59
C VAL A 213 9.69 -6.43 14.00
N LYS A 214 10.57 -6.13 14.94
CA LYS A 214 10.25 -6.01 16.37
C LYS A 214 11.00 -4.85 17.03
N GLU A 215 10.61 -4.53 18.24
CA GLU A 215 11.28 -3.55 19.07
C GLU A 215 12.78 -3.86 19.21
N GLY A 216 13.61 -2.83 19.08
CA GLY A 216 15.06 -2.91 19.15
C GLY A 216 15.75 -3.28 17.82
N ASP A 217 15.04 -3.76 16.79
CA ASP A 217 15.63 -3.98 15.48
C ASP A 217 16.11 -2.66 14.85
N LYS A 218 17.27 -2.69 14.23
CA LYS A 218 17.76 -1.63 13.33
C LYS A 218 17.37 -2.00 11.91
N VAL A 219 16.50 -1.20 11.28
CA VAL A 219 15.90 -1.48 9.96
C VAL A 219 16.41 -0.51 8.92
N LEU A 220 16.81 -1.02 7.76
CA LEU A 220 17.06 -0.22 6.56
C LEU A 220 15.97 -0.47 5.52
N VAL A 221 15.26 0.58 5.10
CA VAL A 221 14.36 0.54 3.95
C VAL A 221 15.10 1.08 2.72
N VAL A 222 15.21 0.29 1.66
CA VAL A 222 15.82 0.70 0.40
C VAL A 222 14.72 1.09 -0.60
N GLY A 223 14.67 2.38 -0.92
CA GLY A 223 13.64 3.03 -1.71
C GLY A 223 12.76 3.96 -0.87
N ALA A 224 12.85 5.28 -1.13
CA ALA A 224 12.02 6.30 -0.46
C ALA A 224 10.80 6.70 -1.33
N GLY A 225 10.19 5.75 -2.05
CA GLY A 225 8.87 5.89 -2.66
C GLY A 225 7.74 5.66 -1.65
N THR A 226 6.48 5.71 -2.11
CA THR A 226 5.30 5.50 -1.24
C THR A 226 5.40 4.23 -0.41
N ILE A 227 5.69 3.09 -1.06
CA ILE A 227 5.79 1.79 -0.37
C ILE A 227 6.91 1.79 0.67
N GLY A 228 8.08 2.36 0.34
CA GLY A 228 9.20 2.42 1.28
C GLY A 228 8.91 3.32 2.49
N VAL A 229 8.33 4.48 2.28
CA VAL A 229 7.93 5.39 3.37
C VAL A 229 6.87 4.73 4.27
N LEU A 230 5.86 4.07 3.69
CA LEU A 230 4.85 3.34 4.45
C LEU A 230 5.47 2.13 5.20
N ALA A 231 6.48 1.45 4.62
CA ALA A 231 7.22 0.40 5.31
C ALA A 231 8.03 0.95 6.49
N ALA A 232 8.63 2.13 6.32
CA ALA A 232 9.34 2.79 7.41
C ALA A 232 8.39 3.16 8.56
N ILE A 233 7.20 3.71 8.27
CA ILE A 233 6.17 4.01 9.26
C ILE A 233 5.73 2.71 9.98
N ALA A 234 5.47 1.63 9.22
CA ALA A 234 5.09 0.34 9.81
C ALA A 234 6.18 -0.23 10.73
N ALA A 235 7.46 -0.15 10.32
CA ALA A 235 8.59 -0.61 11.13
C ALA A 235 8.76 0.24 12.41
N LYS A 236 8.59 1.57 12.31
CA LYS A 236 8.55 2.47 13.48
C LYS A 236 7.44 2.10 14.45
N ALA A 237 6.25 1.78 13.96
CA ALA A 237 5.12 1.34 14.80
C ALA A 237 5.40 0.01 15.53
N LYS A 238 6.34 -0.82 15.04
CA LYS A 238 6.82 -2.03 15.71
C LYS A 238 7.95 -1.76 16.73
N GLY A 239 8.35 -0.49 16.94
CA GLY A 239 9.41 -0.11 17.88
C GLY A 239 10.84 -0.21 17.34
N ALA A 240 11.00 -0.34 16.03
CA ALA A 240 12.31 -0.39 15.39
C ALA A 240 12.96 1.00 15.26
N THR A 241 14.31 1.03 15.18
CA THR A 241 15.08 2.16 14.72
C THR A 241 15.21 2.07 13.20
N VAL A 242 14.66 3.06 12.47
CA VAL A 242 14.45 2.97 11.02
C VAL A 242 15.25 3.98 10.24
N TYR A 243 16.03 3.50 9.31
CA TYR A 243 16.73 4.29 8.30
C TYR A 243 16.12 4.03 6.93
N ILE A 244 16.13 5.06 6.06
CA ILE A 244 15.65 4.94 4.69
C ILE A 244 16.69 5.40 3.70
N SER A 245 16.85 4.67 2.60
CA SER A 245 17.83 4.92 1.55
C SER A 245 17.17 5.15 0.19
N ASP A 246 17.65 6.12 -0.57
CA ASP A 246 17.26 6.36 -1.96
C ASP A 246 18.42 7.06 -2.70
N VAL A 247 18.41 7.01 -4.02
CA VAL A 247 19.34 7.75 -4.88
C VAL A 247 18.99 9.25 -4.98
N SER A 248 17.78 9.62 -4.57
CA SER A 248 17.26 11.00 -4.63
C SER A 248 17.34 11.68 -3.26
N ALA A 249 18.23 12.64 -3.12
CA ALA A 249 18.33 13.46 -1.91
C ALA A 249 17.00 14.18 -1.58
N GLY A 250 16.24 14.62 -2.60
CA GLY A 250 14.94 15.27 -2.41
C GLY A 250 13.89 14.35 -1.77
N LYS A 251 13.89 13.05 -2.14
CA LYS A 251 13.02 12.06 -1.50
C LYS A 251 13.44 11.77 -0.07
N LEU A 252 14.74 11.72 0.19
CA LEU A 252 15.25 11.49 1.54
C LEU A 252 14.93 12.65 2.47
N GLU A 253 15.00 13.89 1.99
CA GLU A 253 14.60 15.05 2.78
C GLU A 253 13.13 14.99 3.19
N MET A 254 12.25 14.62 2.25
CA MET A 254 10.82 14.46 2.54
C MET A 254 10.55 13.25 3.43
N ALA A 255 11.34 12.17 3.37
CA ALA A 255 11.18 11.01 4.23
C ALA A 255 11.38 11.34 5.72
N LYS A 256 12.14 12.38 6.06
CA LYS A 256 12.32 12.85 7.44
C LYS A 256 11.01 13.27 8.10
N ASP A 257 10.08 13.81 7.33
CA ASP A 257 8.75 14.21 7.83
C ASP A 257 7.92 13.03 8.37
N PHE A 258 8.30 11.80 8.03
CA PHE A 258 7.60 10.57 8.42
C PHE A 258 8.24 9.87 9.62
N GLY A 259 9.16 10.53 10.33
CA GLY A 259 9.69 10.07 11.61
C GLY A 259 10.74 8.97 11.51
N VAL A 260 11.43 8.84 10.37
CA VAL A 260 12.60 7.97 10.26
C VAL A 260 13.74 8.49 11.13
N ASP A 261 14.56 7.60 11.69
CA ASP A 261 15.68 7.96 12.57
C ASP A 261 16.88 8.49 11.79
N GLY A 262 16.94 8.21 10.49
CA GLY A 262 17.96 8.77 9.60
C GLY A 262 17.73 8.38 8.14
N THR A 263 18.53 9.01 7.28
CA THR A 263 18.49 8.82 5.83
C THR A 263 19.88 8.46 5.31
N LEU A 264 19.94 7.63 4.26
CA LEU A 264 21.17 7.21 3.61
C LEU A 264 21.09 7.46 2.10
N LEU A 265 21.89 8.38 1.60
CA LEU A 265 21.99 8.65 0.17
C LEU A 265 22.77 7.50 -0.52
N ASN A 266 22.15 6.90 -1.52
CA ASN A 266 22.67 5.77 -2.29
C ASN A 266 22.99 6.23 -3.72
N ASP A 267 23.83 7.24 -3.84
CA ASP A 267 24.26 7.82 -5.12
C ASP A 267 25.51 7.13 -5.70
N SER A 268 26.25 6.40 -4.86
CA SER A 268 27.34 5.52 -5.26
C SER A 268 27.45 4.30 -4.33
N PRO A 269 28.05 3.16 -4.79
CA PRO A 269 28.32 2.02 -3.93
C PRO A 269 29.17 2.38 -2.71
N GLU A 270 30.20 3.19 -2.88
CA GLU A 270 31.14 3.61 -1.83
C GLU A 270 30.42 4.41 -0.74
N ASN A 271 29.56 5.35 -1.13
CA ASN A 271 28.77 6.16 -0.17
C ASN A 271 27.76 5.29 0.58
N PHE A 272 27.11 4.33 -0.12
CA PHE A 272 26.19 3.41 0.50
C PHE A 272 26.89 2.52 1.53
N GLU A 273 27.98 1.84 1.17
CA GLU A 273 28.76 0.97 2.06
C GLU A 273 29.28 1.73 3.29
N LYS A 274 29.87 2.90 3.06
CA LYS A 274 30.35 3.77 4.13
C LYS A 274 29.24 4.16 5.09
N GLY A 275 28.09 4.60 4.58
CA GLY A 275 26.96 4.99 5.40
C GLY A 275 26.36 3.82 6.19
N VAL A 276 26.27 2.62 5.59
CA VAL A 276 25.87 1.40 6.30
C VAL A 276 26.83 1.10 7.45
N ALA A 277 28.15 1.16 7.21
CA ALA A 277 29.15 0.89 8.22
C ALA A 277 29.11 1.92 9.38
N GLU A 278 28.97 3.21 9.07
CA GLU A 278 28.85 4.27 10.08
C GLU A 278 27.61 4.13 10.95
N ILE A 279 26.44 3.87 10.34
CA ILE A 279 25.15 3.72 11.05
C ILE A 279 25.15 2.48 11.95
N THR A 280 25.76 1.40 11.50
CA THR A 280 25.68 0.08 12.16
C THR A 280 26.93 -0.31 12.92
N ASN A 281 27.95 0.55 12.99
CA ASN A 281 29.28 0.24 13.54
C ASN A 281 29.90 -1.00 12.85
N GLY A 282 29.68 -1.16 11.54
CA GLY A 282 30.18 -2.27 10.74
C GLY A 282 29.40 -3.57 10.83
N ASN A 283 28.37 -3.68 11.67
CA ASN A 283 27.64 -4.93 11.87
C ASN A 283 26.55 -5.21 10.81
N GLY A 284 26.07 -4.17 10.13
CA GLY A 284 24.91 -4.26 9.25
C GLY A 284 23.57 -4.10 10.00
N PHE A 285 22.47 -4.07 9.26
CA PHE A 285 21.10 -3.91 9.78
C PHE A 285 20.48 -5.26 10.11
N ASP A 286 19.70 -5.33 11.20
CA ASP A 286 18.97 -6.54 11.60
C ASP A 286 17.93 -6.94 10.55
N VAL A 287 17.31 -5.94 9.91
CA VAL A 287 16.33 -6.13 8.84
C VAL A 287 16.59 -5.15 7.70
N THR A 288 16.53 -5.65 6.47
CA THR A 288 16.52 -4.83 5.26
C THR A 288 15.23 -5.05 4.48
N ILE A 289 14.65 -3.96 3.96
CA ILE A 289 13.38 -3.96 3.23
C ILE A 289 13.63 -3.40 1.83
N GLU A 290 13.46 -4.24 0.82
CA GLU A 290 13.58 -3.85 -0.59
C GLU A 290 12.22 -3.35 -1.11
N ALA A 291 12.13 -2.07 -1.49
CA ALA A 291 10.89 -1.40 -1.89
C ALA A 291 10.97 -0.71 -3.27
N VAL A 292 11.85 -1.19 -4.17
CA VAL A 292 12.09 -0.60 -5.51
C VAL A 292 11.87 -1.59 -6.64
N GLY A 293 12.34 -2.84 -6.49
CA GLY A 293 12.27 -3.89 -7.49
C GLY A 293 13.39 -3.84 -8.54
N LEU A 294 14.63 -3.48 -8.13
CA LEU A 294 15.79 -3.47 -9.01
C LEU A 294 16.86 -4.47 -8.53
N PRO A 295 17.65 -5.07 -9.46
CA PRO A 295 18.78 -5.91 -9.09
C PRO A 295 19.77 -5.24 -8.13
N SER A 296 20.08 -3.96 -8.35
CA SER A 296 21.00 -3.21 -7.49
C SER A 296 20.46 -2.99 -6.09
N THR A 297 19.16 -2.74 -5.93
CA THR A 297 18.54 -2.55 -4.61
C THR A 297 18.40 -3.85 -3.84
N PHE A 298 18.19 -4.98 -4.56
CA PHE A 298 18.31 -6.31 -3.96
C PHE A 298 19.70 -6.55 -3.39
N GLN A 299 20.76 -6.30 -4.20
CA GLN A 299 22.14 -6.45 -3.77
C GLN A 299 22.44 -5.56 -2.56
N ASN A 300 22.05 -4.28 -2.60
CA ASN A 300 22.20 -3.36 -1.48
C ASN A 300 21.58 -3.90 -0.18
N CYS A 301 20.40 -4.50 -0.25
CA CYS A 301 19.75 -5.10 0.92
C CYS A 301 20.54 -6.30 1.47
N ILE A 302 21.05 -7.19 0.62
CA ILE A 302 21.89 -8.32 1.02
C ILE A 302 23.19 -7.84 1.68
N ASP A 303 23.84 -6.84 1.08
CA ASP A 303 25.13 -6.33 1.56
C ASP A 303 24.98 -5.58 2.89
N ALA A 304 23.93 -4.77 3.02
CA ALA A 304 23.63 -4.01 4.22
C ALA A 304 23.10 -4.85 5.39
N CYS A 305 22.59 -6.07 5.14
CA CYS A 305 22.06 -6.94 6.18
C CYS A 305 23.17 -7.52 7.05
N CYS A 306 22.96 -7.61 8.35
CA CYS A 306 23.90 -8.26 9.29
C CYS A 306 23.94 -9.77 9.09
N PHE A 307 24.92 -10.45 9.70
CA PHE A 307 24.93 -11.91 9.79
C PHE A 307 23.76 -12.40 10.66
N GLY A 308 23.04 -13.43 10.21
CA GLY A 308 21.80 -13.91 10.82
C GLY A 308 20.60 -12.99 10.60
N GLY A 309 20.74 -11.95 9.77
CA GLY A 309 19.72 -10.95 9.53
C GLY A 309 18.55 -11.41 8.65
N ARG A 310 17.61 -10.50 8.44
CA ARG A 310 16.36 -10.74 7.71
C ARG A 310 16.21 -9.72 6.59
N MET A 311 15.87 -10.19 5.42
CA MET A 311 15.55 -9.36 4.26
C MET A 311 14.16 -9.65 3.76
N VAL A 312 13.37 -8.63 3.43
CA VAL A 312 12.08 -8.79 2.75
C VAL A 312 12.02 -8.01 1.45
N LEU A 313 11.46 -8.65 0.42
CA LEU A 313 11.24 -8.11 -0.91
C LEU A 313 9.77 -7.70 -1.02
N ILE A 314 9.52 -6.40 -1.20
CA ILE A 314 8.19 -5.83 -1.49
C ILE A 314 8.17 -5.33 -2.94
N GLY A 315 9.28 -4.76 -3.40
CA GLY A 315 9.41 -4.23 -4.76
C GLY A 315 9.19 -5.32 -5.83
N VAL A 316 8.40 -4.99 -6.86
CA VAL A 316 8.13 -5.91 -7.97
C VAL A 316 9.29 -5.85 -8.96
N GLY A 317 10.09 -6.92 -9.03
CA GLY A 317 11.23 -7.06 -9.91
C GLY A 317 10.82 -7.08 -11.39
N LYS A 318 11.51 -6.26 -12.20
CA LYS A 318 11.25 -6.12 -13.64
C LYS A 318 12.39 -6.68 -14.50
N LYS A 319 13.48 -7.12 -13.90
CA LYS A 319 14.69 -7.61 -14.57
C LYS A 319 15.23 -8.83 -13.85
N ASN A 320 15.89 -9.72 -14.61
CA ASN A 320 16.65 -10.81 -14.02
C ASN A 320 17.82 -10.26 -13.20
N LEU A 321 18.16 -10.97 -12.14
CA LEU A 321 19.27 -10.67 -11.25
C LEU A 321 20.36 -11.73 -11.45
N ASP A 322 21.58 -11.31 -11.79
CA ASP A 322 22.78 -12.11 -11.63
C ASP A 322 23.31 -11.93 -10.21
N PHE A 323 23.22 -12.97 -9.40
CA PHE A 323 23.44 -12.88 -7.96
C PHE A 323 24.25 -14.08 -7.43
N ASN A 324 25.29 -13.76 -6.65
CA ASN A 324 26.04 -14.79 -5.93
C ASN A 324 25.30 -15.23 -4.67
N PHE A 325 24.47 -16.29 -4.77
CA PHE A 325 23.67 -16.81 -3.65
C PHE A 325 24.50 -17.35 -2.46
N THR A 326 25.81 -17.54 -2.61
CA THR A 326 26.71 -17.89 -1.50
C THR A 326 26.65 -16.85 -0.37
N LEU A 327 26.33 -15.58 -0.69
CA LEU A 327 26.17 -14.53 0.32
C LEU A 327 25.02 -14.80 1.29
N ILE A 328 23.92 -15.39 0.80
CA ILE A 328 22.78 -15.78 1.65
C ILE A 328 23.23 -16.83 2.67
N GLN A 329 23.93 -17.88 2.18
CA GLN A 329 24.44 -18.95 3.03
C GLN A 329 25.54 -18.45 3.99
N LYS A 330 26.52 -17.68 3.49
CA LYS A 330 27.62 -17.16 4.30
C LYS A 330 27.16 -16.29 5.48
N LYS A 331 26.15 -15.45 5.23
CA LYS A 331 25.58 -14.58 6.25
C LYS A 331 24.43 -15.22 7.04
N GLU A 332 24.02 -16.46 6.71
CA GLU A 332 22.86 -17.16 7.29
C GLU A 332 21.59 -16.30 7.24
N LEU A 333 21.31 -15.68 6.06
CA LEU A 333 20.21 -14.74 5.91
C LEU A 333 18.86 -15.43 5.76
N ASN A 334 17.83 -14.83 6.36
CA ASN A 334 16.44 -15.13 6.08
C ASN A 334 15.92 -14.16 5.00
N VAL A 335 15.60 -14.68 3.82
CA VAL A 335 15.09 -13.88 2.69
C VAL A 335 13.63 -14.20 2.46
N PHE A 336 12.76 -13.19 2.57
CA PHE A 336 11.31 -13.31 2.47
C PHE A 336 10.78 -12.59 1.23
N GLY A 337 9.91 -13.25 0.45
CA GLY A 337 9.04 -12.58 -0.49
C GLY A 337 7.80 -12.04 0.23
N SER A 338 7.32 -10.87 -0.18
CA SER A 338 6.04 -10.30 0.25
C SER A 338 5.14 -10.11 -0.97
N ARG A 339 3.88 -10.51 -0.86
CA ARG A 339 2.90 -10.39 -1.95
C ARG A 339 1.55 -10.03 -1.39
N ASN A 340 0.91 -8.99 -1.98
CA ASN A 340 -0.43 -8.56 -1.59
C ASN A 340 -0.55 -8.32 -0.06
N ALA A 341 -1.76 -8.45 0.49
CA ALA A 341 -2.02 -8.39 1.92
C ALA A 341 -3.16 -9.35 2.31
N LEU A 342 -3.21 -9.71 3.58
CA LEU A 342 -4.26 -10.53 4.17
C LEU A 342 -5.36 -9.64 4.76
N LYS A 343 -6.58 -10.17 4.92
CA LYS A 343 -7.69 -9.49 5.61
C LYS A 343 -7.26 -8.93 6.97
N LYS A 344 -6.47 -9.68 7.74
CA LYS A 344 -5.97 -9.24 9.05
C LYS A 344 -5.12 -7.97 8.97
N ASP A 345 -4.31 -7.83 7.91
CA ASP A 345 -3.44 -6.66 7.74
C ASP A 345 -4.27 -5.39 7.57
N PHE A 346 -5.39 -5.45 6.80
CA PHE A 346 -6.34 -4.33 6.66
C PHE A 346 -6.99 -3.96 8.00
N LEU A 347 -7.50 -4.95 8.74
CA LEU A 347 -8.20 -4.71 9.99
C LEU A 347 -7.27 -4.15 11.07
N GLU A 348 -6.06 -4.72 11.23
CA GLU A 348 -5.05 -4.25 12.16
C GLU A 348 -4.61 -2.82 11.83
N LEU A 349 -4.37 -2.51 10.54
CA LEU A 349 -3.97 -1.16 10.13
C LEU A 349 -5.06 -0.12 10.36
N ILE A 350 -6.33 -0.44 10.06
CA ILE A 350 -7.45 0.45 10.35
C ILE A 350 -7.47 0.77 11.85
N ASP A 351 -7.25 -0.22 12.71
CA ASP A 351 -7.21 -0.02 14.16
C ASP A 351 -5.99 0.80 14.60
N ILE A 352 -4.80 0.51 14.08
CA ILE A 352 -3.57 1.25 14.38
C ILE A 352 -3.70 2.73 13.96
N VAL A 353 -4.17 2.99 12.74
CA VAL A 353 -4.31 4.37 12.22
C VAL A 353 -5.38 5.14 13.01
N ASN A 354 -6.45 4.49 13.44
CA ASN A 354 -7.47 5.12 14.28
C ASN A 354 -7.01 5.36 15.73
N ALA A 355 -6.08 4.56 16.22
CA ALA A 355 -5.49 4.77 17.56
C ALA A 355 -4.49 5.93 17.59
N GLY A 356 -3.81 6.24 16.51
CA GLY A 356 -2.85 7.35 16.34
C GLY A 356 -1.42 6.90 16.35
#